data_d3e89b9e9e5872c746208d6adb3c9749
#
_entry.id   d3e89b9e9e5872c746208d6adb3c9749
#
_cell.length_a   1.000
_cell.length_b   1.000
_cell.length_c   1.000
_cell.angle_alpha   90.00
_cell.angle_beta   90.00
_cell.angle_gamma   90.00
#
_symmetry.space_group_name_H-M   'P 1'
#
loop_
_entity.id
_entity.type
_entity.pdbx_description
1 polymer ?
#
loop_
_entity_poly.entity_id
_entity_poly.type
_entity_poly.pdbx_seq_one_letter_code
_entity_poly.pdbx_strand_id
1 'polypeptide(L)'
;HPVIVSVLSGLGAVLAMMAVYRFGDDHQPFLIGSVLALAGWLAYVTWYSRQPAPDGAPVPGEKLPEFELADPDGNAVTTDALAGRPAVLVFYRGNWCPLCVAQIHELAAAWRKVARVGAKLWFISNQPHNFTREIAGRFAIPADFLHDPGNRAARHLGIEAPGATPGGLEVLGYPVDAALPTVIVVDDQRIVRFIEVADNYRLRPDPETYLKHLLPQQEH
;
A
#
# COMPACT_ATOMS: atom_id res chain seq x y z
N HIS A 1 -7.42 -10.35 10.04
CA HIS A 1 -6.84 -9.62 11.17
C HIS A 1 -5.62 -10.38 11.66
N PRO A 2 -4.39 -9.81 11.67
CA PRO A 2 -3.15 -10.55 11.99
C PRO A 2 -3.20 -11.16 13.42
N VAL A 3 -3.87 -10.48 14.34
CA VAL A 3 -4.06 -10.96 15.73
C VAL A 3 -4.84 -12.28 15.76
N ILE A 4 -5.91 -12.39 14.97
CA ILE A 4 -6.74 -13.62 14.93
C ILE A 4 -5.91 -14.80 14.43
N VAL A 5 -5.13 -14.61 13.36
CA VAL A 5 -4.29 -15.68 12.81
C VAL A 5 -3.19 -16.08 13.80
N SER A 6 -2.57 -15.12 14.49
CA SER A 6 -1.56 -15.39 15.52
C SER A 6 -2.16 -16.18 16.69
N VAL A 7 -3.35 -15.81 17.14
CA VAL A 7 -4.06 -16.52 18.23
C VAL A 7 -4.42 -17.95 17.82
N LEU A 8 -4.97 -18.13 16.61
CA LEU A 8 -5.33 -19.46 16.09
C LEU A 8 -4.10 -20.36 15.91
N SER A 9 -2.99 -19.81 15.39
CA SER A 9 -1.73 -20.55 15.22
C SER A 9 -1.14 -20.94 16.59
N GLY A 10 -1.17 -20.02 17.56
CA GLY A 10 -0.74 -20.30 18.93
C GLY A 10 -1.60 -21.38 19.62
N LEU A 11 -2.93 -21.28 19.45
CA LEU A 11 -3.85 -22.29 19.98
C LEU A 11 -3.60 -23.66 19.35
N GLY A 12 -3.37 -23.71 18.03
CA GLY A 12 -3.02 -24.94 17.32
C GLY A 12 -1.74 -25.60 17.87
N ALA A 13 -0.69 -24.82 18.13
CA ALA A 13 0.54 -25.31 18.72
C ALA A 13 0.34 -25.87 20.16
N VAL A 14 -0.47 -25.18 20.97
CA VAL A 14 -0.82 -25.64 22.33
C VAL A 14 -1.60 -26.93 22.28
N LEU A 15 -2.61 -27.05 21.42
CA LEU A 15 -3.40 -28.27 21.25
C LEU A 15 -2.54 -29.45 20.77
N ALA A 16 -1.62 -29.21 19.83
CA ALA A 16 -0.69 -30.24 19.37
C ALA A 16 0.26 -30.70 20.48
N MET A 17 0.73 -29.78 21.34
CA MET A 17 1.56 -30.12 22.50
C MET A 17 0.77 -30.96 23.51
N MET A 18 -0.48 -30.60 23.79
CA MET A 18 -1.36 -31.37 24.64
C MET A 18 -1.65 -32.79 24.09
N ALA A 19 -1.81 -32.90 22.76
CA ALA A 19 -2.01 -34.19 22.10
C ALA A 19 -0.78 -35.12 22.26
N VAL A 20 0.44 -34.57 22.05
CA VAL A 20 1.68 -35.34 22.26
C VAL A 20 1.79 -35.81 23.72
N TYR A 21 1.52 -34.89 24.68
CA TYR A 21 1.55 -35.25 26.12
C TYR A 21 0.53 -36.30 26.50
N ARG A 22 -0.67 -36.27 25.91
CA ARG A 22 -1.79 -37.15 26.28
C ARG A 22 -1.77 -38.50 25.58
N PHE A 23 -1.32 -38.54 24.32
CA PHE A 23 -1.44 -39.69 23.42
C PHE A 23 -0.09 -40.32 23.02
N GLY A 24 1.01 -39.75 23.47
CA GLY A 24 2.37 -40.25 23.22
C GLY A 24 3.02 -39.79 21.91
N ASP A 25 4.16 -40.42 21.58
CA ASP A 25 5.11 -39.97 20.58
C ASP A 25 4.60 -40.03 19.14
N ASP A 26 3.54 -40.78 18.85
CA ASP A 26 2.94 -40.87 17.51
C ASP A 26 2.42 -39.51 17.01
N HIS A 27 2.26 -38.51 17.90
CA HIS A 27 1.78 -37.16 17.58
C HIS A 27 2.91 -36.11 17.40
N GLN A 28 4.17 -36.55 17.56
CA GLN A 28 5.33 -35.65 17.41
C GLN A 28 5.38 -34.90 16.07
N PRO A 29 5.06 -35.53 14.89
CA PRO A 29 5.04 -34.81 13.62
C PRO A 29 4.06 -33.63 13.60
N PHE A 30 2.90 -33.75 14.25
CA PHE A 30 1.90 -32.68 14.37
C PHE A 30 2.40 -31.55 15.26
N LEU A 31 3.09 -31.88 16.36
CA LEU A 31 3.71 -30.87 17.22
C LEU A 31 4.78 -30.09 16.47
N ILE A 32 5.69 -30.77 15.81
CA ILE A 32 6.76 -30.15 15.00
C ILE A 32 6.16 -29.25 13.93
N GLY A 33 5.17 -29.75 13.18
CA GLY A 33 4.48 -28.98 12.16
C GLY A 33 3.81 -27.71 12.72
N SER A 34 3.14 -27.81 13.87
CA SER A 34 2.49 -26.67 14.51
C SER A 34 3.49 -25.63 15.02
N VAL A 35 4.60 -26.07 15.60
CA VAL A 35 5.67 -25.18 16.07
C VAL A 35 6.34 -24.46 14.89
N LEU A 36 6.66 -25.19 13.80
CA LEU A 36 7.21 -24.59 12.59
C LEU A 36 6.26 -23.60 11.94
N ALA A 37 4.96 -23.92 11.89
CA ALA A 37 3.94 -23.01 11.36
C ALA A 37 3.85 -21.72 12.19
N LEU A 38 3.86 -21.85 13.53
CA LEU A 38 3.86 -20.70 14.42
C LEU A 38 5.13 -19.86 14.28
N ALA A 39 6.30 -20.51 14.26
CA ALA A 39 7.58 -19.83 14.09
C ALA A 39 7.67 -19.12 12.73
N GLY A 40 7.25 -19.78 11.65
CA GLY A 40 7.17 -19.18 10.32
C GLY A 40 6.21 -18.00 10.26
N TRP A 41 5.06 -18.12 10.91
CA TRP A 41 4.09 -17.03 11.03
C TRP A 41 4.67 -15.84 11.81
N LEU A 42 5.31 -16.09 12.94
CA LEU A 42 5.94 -15.03 13.73
C LEU A 42 7.07 -14.35 12.95
N ALA A 43 7.93 -15.11 12.28
CA ALA A 43 8.97 -14.57 11.41
C ALA A 43 8.39 -13.71 10.29
N TYR A 44 7.31 -14.17 9.65
CA TYR A 44 6.60 -13.42 8.63
C TYR A 44 6.03 -12.10 9.18
N VAL A 45 5.39 -12.12 10.35
CA VAL A 45 4.75 -10.92 10.92
C VAL A 45 5.76 -9.92 11.45
N THR A 46 6.84 -10.38 12.12
CA THR A 46 7.76 -9.50 12.86
C THR A 46 8.96 -9.05 12.04
N TRP A 47 9.37 -9.85 11.07
CA TRP A 47 10.58 -9.58 10.28
C TRP A 47 10.27 -9.36 8.80
N TYR A 48 9.69 -10.34 8.12
CA TYR A 48 9.50 -10.29 6.67
C TYR A 48 8.54 -9.17 6.21
N SER A 49 7.53 -8.84 7.04
CA SER A 49 6.54 -7.82 6.67
C SER A 49 7.02 -6.38 6.85
N ARG A 50 8.18 -6.18 7.47
CA ARG A 50 8.74 -4.84 7.63
C ARG A 50 9.21 -4.28 6.29
N GLN A 51 8.95 -3.00 6.09
CA GLN A 51 9.45 -2.28 4.92
C GLN A 51 10.68 -1.46 5.31
N PRO A 52 11.60 -1.18 4.37
CA PRO A 52 12.68 -0.24 4.60
C PRO A 52 12.10 1.14 4.99
N ALA A 53 12.83 1.88 5.79
CA ALA A 53 12.49 3.26 6.06
C ALA A 53 12.59 4.08 4.76
N PRO A 54 11.68 5.04 4.52
CA PRO A 54 11.79 5.94 3.39
C PRO A 54 13.06 6.80 3.52
N ASP A 55 13.71 7.09 2.41
CA ASP A 55 14.92 7.93 2.36
C ASP A 55 14.59 9.28 1.68
N GLY A 56 14.33 10.28 2.51
CA GLY A 56 14.01 11.63 2.02
C GLY A 56 12.56 11.83 1.58
N ALA A 57 11.62 11.06 2.11
CA ALA A 57 10.20 11.30 1.86
C ALA A 57 9.79 12.71 2.33
N PRO A 58 8.91 13.41 1.56
CA PRO A 58 8.45 14.74 1.93
C PRO A 58 7.75 14.70 3.28
N VAL A 59 7.84 15.79 4.04
CA VAL A 59 7.18 15.92 5.34
C VAL A 59 6.03 16.92 5.29
N PRO A 60 5.05 16.83 6.21
CA PRO A 60 3.97 17.81 6.29
C PRO A 60 4.51 19.24 6.41
N GLY A 61 3.96 20.15 5.63
CA GLY A 61 4.41 21.55 5.51
C GLY A 61 5.32 21.83 4.31
N GLU A 62 5.92 20.81 3.72
CA GLU A 62 6.72 20.96 2.50
C GLU A 62 5.86 20.95 1.24
N LYS A 63 6.35 21.58 0.19
CA LYS A 63 5.73 21.49 -1.12
C LYS A 63 6.06 20.16 -1.75
N LEU A 64 5.03 19.48 -2.30
CA LEU A 64 5.22 18.23 -3.03
C LEU A 64 6.21 18.47 -4.19
N PRO A 65 7.28 17.69 -4.30
CA PRO A 65 8.21 17.77 -5.43
C PRO A 65 7.50 17.59 -6.78
N GLU A 66 8.10 18.14 -7.82
CA GLU A 66 7.59 17.97 -9.19
C GLU A 66 8.07 16.64 -9.76
N PHE A 67 7.12 15.87 -10.29
CA PHE A 67 7.41 14.63 -11.01
C PHE A 67 6.38 14.38 -12.11
N GLU A 68 6.75 13.51 -13.02
CA GLU A 68 5.96 13.12 -14.17
C GLU A 68 5.55 11.65 -14.08
N LEU A 69 4.30 11.39 -14.43
CA LEU A 69 3.66 10.09 -14.53
C LEU A 69 3.08 9.93 -15.94
N ALA A 70 2.50 8.78 -16.24
CA ALA A 70 1.75 8.56 -17.46
C ALA A 70 0.30 8.15 -17.14
N ASP A 71 -0.66 8.67 -17.91
CA ASP A 71 -2.03 8.22 -17.86
C ASP A 71 -2.20 6.83 -18.53
N PRO A 72 -3.39 6.20 -18.47
CA PRO A 72 -3.62 4.91 -19.12
C PRO A 72 -3.44 4.92 -20.65
N ASP A 73 -3.44 6.07 -21.28
CA ASP A 73 -3.23 6.22 -22.73
C ASP A 73 -1.77 6.55 -23.09
N GLY A 74 -0.92 6.73 -22.08
CA GLY A 74 0.51 7.01 -22.24
C GLY A 74 0.84 8.49 -22.31
N ASN A 75 -0.11 9.40 -22.08
CA ASN A 75 0.15 10.82 -22.03
C ASN A 75 0.82 11.20 -20.72
N ALA A 76 1.74 12.17 -20.79
CA ALA A 76 2.43 12.70 -19.62
C ALA A 76 1.46 13.47 -18.71
N VAL A 77 1.51 13.16 -17.41
CA VAL A 77 0.77 13.84 -16.36
C VAL A 77 1.77 14.30 -15.30
N THR A 78 1.84 15.58 -15.07
CA THR A 78 2.73 16.17 -14.06
C THR A 78 1.98 16.58 -12.82
N THR A 79 2.68 16.77 -11.71
CA THR A 79 2.11 17.27 -10.45
C THR A 79 1.48 18.66 -10.60
N ASP A 80 1.76 19.40 -11.66
CA ASP A 80 1.08 20.68 -11.96
C ASP A 80 -0.42 20.51 -12.20
N ALA A 81 -0.83 19.34 -12.67
CA ALA A 81 -2.25 19.01 -12.80
C ALA A 81 -3.01 19.02 -11.46
N LEU A 82 -2.31 19.02 -10.31
CA LEU A 82 -2.90 19.13 -8.97
C LEU A 82 -3.10 20.58 -8.53
N ALA A 83 -2.54 21.57 -9.24
CA ALA A 83 -2.63 22.97 -8.83
C ALA A 83 -4.10 23.42 -8.72
N GLY A 84 -4.42 24.16 -7.67
CA GLY A 84 -5.75 24.72 -7.41
C GLY A 84 -6.77 23.71 -6.87
N ARG A 85 -6.36 22.49 -6.55
CA ARG A 85 -7.24 21.47 -5.94
C ARG A 85 -6.48 20.63 -4.92
N PRO A 86 -7.07 20.35 -3.75
CA PRO A 86 -6.50 19.35 -2.85
C PRO A 86 -6.48 17.98 -3.53
N ALA A 87 -5.54 17.13 -3.13
CA ALA A 87 -5.40 15.80 -3.73
C ALA A 87 -4.98 14.75 -2.72
N VAL A 88 -5.38 13.51 -3.00
CA VAL A 88 -4.87 12.30 -2.37
C VAL A 88 -4.08 11.52 -3.41
N LEU A 89 -2.82 11.27 -3.13
CA LEU A 89 -1.94 10.43 -3.93
C LEU A 89 -1.72 9.11 -3.17
N VAL A 90 -1.99 8.00 -3.83
CA VAL A 90 -1.83 6.65 -3.26
C VAL A 90 -0.84 5.88 -4.12
N PHE A 91 0.38 5.76 -3.63
CA PHE A 91 1.36 4.87 -4.24
C PHE A 91 1.09 3.44 -3.78
N TYR A 92 0.96 2.52 -4.72
CA TYR A 92 0.69 1.12 -4.44
C TYR A 92 1.61 0.21 -5.25
N ARG A 93 1.85 -1.00 -4.75
CA ARG A 93 2.83 -1.93 -5.33
C ARG A 93 2.42 -2.50 -6.68
N GLY A 94 1.13 -2.66 -6.90
CA GLY A 94 0.55 -3.23 -8.12
C GLY A 94 -0.76 -3.98 -7.85
N ASN A 95 -1.45 -4.36 -8.92
CA ASN A 95 -2.70 -5.12 -8.86
C ASN A 95 -2.53 -6.58 -8.38
N TRP A 96 -1.29 -7.08 -8.35
CA TRP A 96 -0.94 -8.38 -7.77
C TRP A 96 -0.96 -8.37 -6.23
N CYS A 97 -0.99 -7.20 -5.59
CA CYS A 97 -1.00 -7.05 -4.15
C CYS A 97 -2.45 -6.96 -3.62
N PRO A 98 -2.98 -8.01 -2.94
CA PRO A 98 -4.38 -8.01 -2.50
C PRO A 98 -4.72 -6.86 -1.55
N LEU A 99 -3.77 -6.46 -0.70
CA LEU A 99 -3.96 -5.36 0.24
C LEU A 99 -4.02 -3.99 -0.44
N CYS A 100 -3.29 -3.84 -1.56
CA CYS A 100 -3.36 -2.64 -2.38
C CYS A 100 -4.72 -2.53 -3.07
N VAL A 101 -5.20 -3.65 -3.64
CA VAL A 101 -6.53 -3.71 -4.25
C VAL A 101 -7.63 -3.45 -3.21
N ALA A 102 -7.50 -4.01 -2.00
CA ALA A 102 -8.44 -3.74 -0.90
C ALA A 102 -8.45 -2.24 -0.52
N GLN A 103 -7.29 -1.59 -0.44
CA GLN A 103 -7.20 -0.15 -0.17
C GLN A 103 -7.88 0.68 -1.26
N ILE A 104 -7.72 0.31 -2.54
CA ILE A 104 -8.42 0.98 -3.64
C ILE A 104 -9.94 0.82 -3.49
N HIS A 105 -10.44 -0.37 -3.10
CA HIS A 105 -11.86 -0.61 -2.82
C HIS A 105 -12.40 0.25 -1.67
N GLU A 106 -11.65 0.35 -0.57
CA GLU A 106 -12.02 1.17 0.59
C GLU A 106 -12.10 2.65 0.22
N LEU A 107 -11.13 3.15 -0.55
CA LEU A 107 -11.15 4.52 -1.06
C LEU A 107 -12.28 4.75 -2.06
N ALA A 108 -12.55 3.80 -2.94
CA ALA A 108 -13.67 3.87 -3.87
C ALA A 108 -15.01 3.99 -3.13
N ALA A 109 -15.17 3.23 -2.04
CA ALA A 109 -16.36 3.32 -1.18
C ALA A 109 -16.45 4.68 -0.46
N ALA A 110 -15.32 5.25 -0.05
CA ALA A 110 -15.23 6.55 0.61
C ALA A 110 -15.25 7.73 -0.38
N TRP A 111 -15.26 7.49 -1.69
CA TRP A 111 -15.13 8.48 -2.75
C TRP A 111 -16.05 9.68 -2.59
N ARG A 112 -17.29 9.47 -2.14
CA ARG A 112 -18.25 10.55 -1.93
C ARG A 112 -17.75 11.63 -0.95
N LYS A 113 -16.90 11.26 0.02
CA LYS A 113 -16.28 12.22 0.96
C LYS A 113 -15.22 13.05 0.25
N VAL A 114 -14.41 12.44 -0.57
CA VAL A 114 -13.34 13.09 -1.36
C VAL A 114 -13.93 14.01 -2.43
N ALA A 115 -14.94 13.56 -3.15
CA ALA A 115 -15.58 14.34 -4.20
C ALA A 115 -16.24 15.63 -3.68
N ARG A 116 -16.76 15.66 -2.44
CA ARG A 116 -17.41 16.83 -1.84
C ARG A 116 -16.49 18.03 -1.69
N VAL A 117 -15.19 17.80 -1.49
CA VAL A 117 -14.20 18.88 -1.35
C VAL A 117 -13.51 19.21 -2.67
N GLY A 118 -13.96 18.63 -3.78
CA GLY A 118 -13.36 18.84 -5.11
C GLY A 118 -11.95 18.27 -5.26
N ALA A 119 -11.54 17.38 -4.34
CA ALA A 119 -10.21 16.80 -4.34
C ALA A 119 -9.98 15.87 -5.54
N LYS A 120 -8.74 15.78 -6.00
CA LYS A 120 -8.28 14.75 -6.93
C LYS A 120 -7.85 13.50 -6.18
N LEU A 121 -8.01 12.33 -6.82
CA LEU A 121 -7.53 11.05 -6.30
C LEU A 121 -6.66 10.40 -7.37
N TRP A 122 -5.40 10.22 -7.05
CA TRP A 122 -4.41 9.56 -7.89
C TRP A 122 -3.98 8.23 -7.29
N PHE A 123 -4.14 7.14 -8.05
CA PHE A 123 -3.53 5.85 -7.77
C PHE A 123 -2.31 5.66 -8.65
N ILE A 124 -1.15 5.48 -8.05
CA ILE A 124 0.14 5.50 -8.74
C ILE A 124 0.88 4.19 -8.51
N SER A 125 1.34 3.56 -9.60
CA SER A 125 2.12 2.32 -9.54
C SER A 125 3.02 2.22 -10.76
N ASN A 126 4.15 1.52 -10.63
CA ASN A 126 5.06 1.19 -11.73
C ASN A 126 4.70 -0.13 -12.43
N GLN A 127 3.53 -0.73 -12.13
CA GLN A 127 3.07 -1.95 -12.81
C GLN A 127 2.93 -1.72 -14.33
N PRO A 128 2.98 -2.78 -15.16
CA PRO A 128 2.81 -2.64 -16.61
C PRO A 128 1.54 -1.88 -16.98
N HIS A 129 1.63 -1.08 -18.02
CA HIS A 129 0.60 -0.14 -18.44
C HIS A 129 -0.76 -0.79 -18.74
N ASN A 130 -0.75 -1.99 -19.32
CA ASN A 130 -1.97 -2.78 -19.56
C ASN A 130 -2.72 -3.12 -18.26
N PHE A 131 -2.00 -3.43 -17.18
CA PHE A 131 -2.60 -3.70 -15.87
C PHE A 131 -3.10 -2.44 -15.18
N THR A 132 -2.47 -1.28 -15.43
CA THR A 132 -2.98 0.00 -14.96
C THR A 132 -4.31 0.33 -15.62
N ARG A 133 -4.43 0.09 -16.93
CA ARG A 133 -5.70 0.25 -17.66
C ARG A 133 -6.77 -0.72 -17.18
N GLU A 134 -6.41 -1.98 -16.94
CA GLU A 134 -7.33 -2.99 -16.43
C GLU A 134 -7.89 -2.61 -15.05
N ILE A 135 -7.04 -2.20 -14.11
CA ILE A 135 -7.49 -1.81 -12.76
C ILE A 135 -8.35 -0.54 -12.82
N ALA A 136 -8.00 0.44 -13.65
CA ALA A 136 -8.81 1.64 -13.86
C ALA A 136 -10.23 1.29 -14.34
N GLY A 137 -10.35 0.33 -15.25
CA GLY A 137 -11.64 -0.13 -15.75
C GLY A 137 -12.50 -0.91 -14.73
N ARG A 138 -11.87 -1.50 -13.71
CA ARG A 138 -12.60 -2.21 -12.64
C ARG A 138 -13.27 -1.27 -11.65
N PHE A 139 -12.70 -0.08 -11.46
CA PHE A 139 -13.20 0.91 -10.51
C PHE A 139 -13.84 2.05 -11.28
N ALA A 140 -15.17 2.05 -11.38
CA ALA A 140 -15.94 3.14 -11.99
C ALA A 140 -16.04 4.35 -11.05
N ILE A 141 -14.89 4.91 -10.69
CA ILE A 141 -14.77 6.11 -9.84
C ILE A 141 -13.99 7.17 -10.62
N PRO A 142 -14.30 8.46 -10.40
CA PRO A 142 -13.54 9.56 -10.98
C PRO A 142 -12.18 9.75 -10.26
N ALA A 143 -11.28 8.77 -10.43
CA ALA A 143 -9.92 8.77 -9.95
C ALA A 143 -8.98 8.51 -11.13
N ASP A 144 -7.81 9.11 -11.09
CA ASP A 144 -6.78 8.90 -12.09
C ASP A 144 -5.89 7.72 -11.66
N PHE A 145 -5.80 6.70 -12.51
CA PHE A 145 -4.87 5.59 -12.34
C PHE A 145 -3.64 5.87 -13.22
N LEU A 146 -2.52 6.16 -12.58
CA LEU A 146 -1.32 6.65 -13.24
C LEU A 146 -0.18 5.63 -13.14
N HIS A 147 0.59 5.55 -14.19
CA HIS A 147 1.79 4.74 -14.29
C HIS A 147 3.02 5.58 -13.94
N ASP A 148 3.88 5.06 -13.07
CA ASP A 148 5.21 5.62 -12.75
C ASP A 148 6.29 4.86 -13.53
N PRO A 149 6.70 5.33 -14.72
CA PRO A 149 7.63 4.60 -15.56
C PRO A 149 8.99 4.46 -14.88
N GLY A 150 9.41 3.20 -14.66
CA GLY A 150 10.69 2.90 -14.03
C GLY A 150 10.78 3.35 -12.56
N ASN A 151 9.64 3.51 -11.89
CA ASN A 151 9.57 3.89 -10.46
C ASN A 151 10.27 5.23 -10.15
N ARG A 152 10.26 6.16 -11.14
CA ARG A 152 11.01 7.43 -11.06
C ARG A 152 10.43 8.38 -10.03
N ALA A 153 9.11 8.51 -9.98
CA ALA A 153 8.44 9.34 -8.99
C ALA A 153 8.63 8.78 -7.59
N ALA A 154 8.46 7.47 -7.40
CA ALA A 154 8.69 6.83 -6.11
C ALA A 154 10.14 6.97 -5.63
N ARG A 155 11.11 6.84 -6.54
CA ARG A 155 12.53 7.07 -6.22
C ARG A 155 12.80 8.53 -5.86
N HIS A 156 12.24 9.47 -6.61
CA HIS A 156 12.40 10.90 -6.35
C HIS A 156 11.81 11.31 -4.99
N LEU A 157 10.73 10.64 -4.57
CA LEU A 157 10.09 10.83 -3.27
C LEU A 157 10.72 9.99 -2.14
N GLY A 158 11.79 9.24 -2.39
CA GLY A 158 12.44 8.40 -1.39
C GLY A 158 11.58 7.24 -0.87
N ILE A 159 10.57 6.83 -1.64
CA ILE A 159 9.62 5.76 -1.29
C ILE A 159 9.75 4.53 -2.20
N GLU A 160 10.88 4.35 -2.86
CA GLU A 160 11.17 3.14 -3.62
C GLU A 160 11.47 1.96 -2.68
N ALA A 161 10.96 0.79 -3.02
CA ALA A 161 11.24 -0.48 -2.36
C ALA A 161 11.93 -1.43 -3.34
N PRO A 162 13.27 -1.50 -3.31
CA PRO A 162 14.02 -2.42 -4.18
C PRO A 162 13.66 -3.88 -3.89
N GLY A 163 13.51 -4.68 -4.95
CA GLY A 163 13.21 -6.10 -4.84
C GLY A 163 11.84 -6.43 -4.22
N ALA A 164 10.91 -5.48 -4.17
CA ALA A 164 9.64 -5.66 -3.46
C ALA A 164 8.58 -6.42 -4.28
N THR A 165 8.78 -6.60 -5.58
CA THR A 165 7.90 -7.42 -6.41
C THR A 165 8.20 -8.91 -6.17
N PRO A 166 7.19 -9.76 -5.95
CA PRO A 166 7.40 -11.19 -5.79
C PRO A 166 8.08 -11.80 -7.02
N GLY A 167 9.12 -12.62 -6.79
CA GLY A 167 9.85 -13.28 -7.87
C GLY A 167 8.93 -14.10 -8.79
N GLY A 168 9.21 -14.04 -10.08
CA GLY A 168 8.43 -14.70 -11.12
C GLY A 168 7.38 -13.79 -11.79
N LEU A 169 7.01 -12.65 -11.21
CA LEU A 169 6.11 -11.70 -11.85
C LEU A 169 6.77 -10.93 -13.00
N GLU A 170 8.09 -10.94 -13.07
CA GLU A 170 8.87 -10.34 -14.17
C GLU A 170 8.51 -10.98 -15.53
N VAL A 171 8.11 -12.24 -15.53
CA VAL A 171 7.63 -12.94 -16.74
C VAL A 171 6.37 -12.29 -17.31
N LEU A 172 5.58 -11.62 -16.45
CA LEU A 172 4.40 -10.85 -16.82
C LEU A 172 4.72 -9.38 -17.10
N GLY A 173 6.00 -9.00 -17.05
CA GLY A 173 6.48 -7.64 -17.30
C GLY A 173 6.48 -6.71 -16.09
N TYR A 174 6.24 -7.23 -14.86
CA TYR A 174 6.36 -6.40 -13.66
C TYR A 174 7.82 -6.07 -13.38
N PRO A 175 8.14 -4.82 -13.01
CA PRO A 175 9.46 -4.47 -12.52
C PRO A 175 9.80 -5.20 -11.21
N VAL A 176 11.08 -5.44 -10.96
CA VAL A 176 11.59 -6.04 -9.71
C VAL A 176 11.31 -5.15 -8.50
N ASP A 177 11.45 -3.84 -8.71
CA ASP A 177 11.22 -2.82 -7.67
C ASP A 177 9.77 -2.36 -7.68
N ALA A 178 9.28 -1.89 -6.55
CA ALA A 178 7.96 -1.31 -6.43
C ALA A 178 8.02 -0.07 -5.52
N ALA A 179 6.94 0.71 -5.46
CA ALA A 179 6.82 1.75 -4.46
C ALA A 179 6.48 1.16 -3.09
N LEU A 180 7.00 1.77 -2.02
CA LEU A 180 6.44 1.61 -0.68
C LEU A 180 4.98 2.07 -0.72
N PRO A 181 4.04 1.31 -0.15
CA PRO A 181 2.66 1.77 -0.06
C PRO A 181 2.60 3.08 0.74
N THR A 182 2.22 4.14 0.07
CA THR A 182 2.29 5.49 0.62
C THR A 182 1.02 6.26 0.30
N VAL A 183 0.49 6.97 1.27
CA VAL A 183 -0.60 7.93 1.08
C VAL A 183 -0.06 9.32 1.35
N ILE A 184 -0.23 10.22 0.39
CA ILE A 184 0.12 11.64 0.52
C ILE A 184 -1.15 12.46 0.29
N VAL A 185 -1.43 13.39 1.20
CA VAL A 185 -2.49 14.39 1.03
C VAL A 185 -1.86 15.75 0.86
N VAL A 186 -2.25 16.44 -0.18
CA VAL A 186 -1.80 17.81 -0.46
C VAL A 186 -2.99 18.77 -0.54
N ASP A 187 -2.76 20.02 -0.23
CA ASP A 187 -3.74 21.09 -0.46
C ASP A 187 -3.70 21.61 -1.90
N ASP A 188 -4.46 22.67 -2.16
CA ASP A 188 -4.55 23.34 -3.46
C ASP A 188 -3.26 24.05 -3.91
N GLN A 189 -2.33 24.30 -2.97
CA GLN A 189 -0.99 24.83 -3.23
C GLN A 189 0.07 23.74 -3.38
N ARG A 190 -0.34 22.47 -3.32
CA ARG A 190 0.53 21.28 -3.31
C ARG A 190 1.40 21.18 -2.04
N ILE A 191 1.01 21.80 -0.94
CA ILE A 191 1.67 21.61 0.36
C ILE A 191 1.20 20.29 0.96
N VAL A 192 2.13 19.46 1.37
CA VAL A 192 1.86 18.17 2.04
C VAL A 192 1.18 18.45 3.38
N ARG A 193 -0.03 17.94 3.54
CA ARG A 193 -0.81 18.03 4.78
C ARG A 193 -0.78 16.74 5.58
N PHE A 194 -0.54 15.64 4.90
CA PHE A 194 -0.40 14.32 5.52
C PHE A 194 0.46 13.43 4.63
N ILE A 195 1.28 12.63 5.24
CA ILE A 195 1.97 11.51 4.59
C ILE A 195 2.03 10.33 5.53
N GLU A 196 1.78 9.16 5.02
CA GLU A 196 2.03 7.90 5.70
C GLU A 196 2.68 6.93 4.71
N VAL A 197 3.90 6.56 5.03
CA VAL A 197 4.64 5.49 4.33
C VAL A 197 4.48 4.23 5.17
N ALA A 198 3.96 3.17 4.60
CA ALA A 198 3.76 1.93 5.34
C ALA A 198 5.11 1.31 5.75
N ASP A 199 5.36 1.24 7.05
CA ASP A 199 6.48 0.51 7.67
C ASP A 199 6.27 -1.01 7.62
N ASN A 200 5.04 -1.42 7.33
CA ASN A 200 4.63 -2.81 7.18
C ASN A 200 3.65 -2.92 6.00
N TYR A 201 4.00 -3.69 4.97
CA TYR A 201 3.19 -3.78 3.75
C TYR A 201 1.79 -4.37 3.97
N ARG A 202 1.52 -4.97 5.14
CA ARG A 202 0.19 -5.51 5.50
C ARG A 202 -0.73 -4.47 6.15
N LEU A 203 -0.19 -3.33 6.54
CA LEU A 203 -0.96 -2.25 7.15
C LEU A 203 -1.27 -1.18 6.12
N ARG A 204 -2.43 -0.59 6.24
CA ARG A 204 -2.87 0.57 5.46
C ARG A 204 -3.60 1.52 6.39
N PRO A 205 -3.41 2.83 6.23
CA PRO A 205 -4.18 3.79 6.97
C PRO A 205 -5.65 3.70 6.60
N ASP A 206 -6.51 3.80 7.60
CA ASP A 206 -7.94 3.94 7.37
C ASP A 206 -8.20 5.24 6.57
N PRO A 207 -9.05 5.21 5.53
CA PRO A 207 -9.39 6.40 4.75
C PRO A 207 -9.79 7.60 5.60
N GLU A 208 -10.47 7.40 6.72
CA GLU A 208 -10.87 8.51 7.61
C GLU A 208 -9.68 9.21 8.27
N THR A 209 -8.56 8.49 8.46
CA THR A 209 -7.35 9.04 9.07
C THR A 209 -6.75 10.16 8.23
N TYR A 210 -6.74 10.04 6.91
CA TYR A 210 -6.11 11.01 6.02
C TYR A 210 -7.13 11.91 5.29
N LEU A 211 -8.35 11.46 5.06
CA LEU A 211 -9.37 12.30 4.38
C LEU A 211 -9.75 13.54 5.21
N LYS A 212 -9.60 13.50 6.53
CA LYS A 212 -9.79 14.70 7.38
C LYS A 212 -8.83 15.85 7.02
N HIS A 213 -7.65 15.54 6.48
CA HIS A 213 -6.65 16.53 6.10
C HIS A 213 -6.96 17.23 4.75
N LEU A 214 -7.98 16.77 4.02
CA LEU A 214 -8.51 17.47 2.85
C LEU A 214 -9.43 18.65 3.23
N LEU A 215 -9.97 18.64 4.43
CA LEU A 215 -10.81 19.73 4.91
C LEU A 215 -9.92 20.90 5.34
N PRO A 216 -10.32 22.16 5.03
CA PRO A 216 -9.65 23.32 5.59
C PRO A 216 -9.60 23.17 7.11
N GLN A 217 -8.41 23.23 7.70
CA GLN A 217 -8.28 23.30 9.15
C GLN A 217 -8.98 24.59 9.58
N GLN A 218 -10.06 24.47 10.34
CA GLN A 218 -10.62 25.64 11.02
C GLN A 218 -9.56 26.09 12.02
N GLU A 219 -8.87 27.18 11.71
CA GLU A 219 -8.03 27.88 12.68
C GLU A 219 -8.94 28.31 13.83
N HIS A 220 -8.68 27.74 15.01
CA HIS A 220 -9.27 28.18 16.28
C HIS A 220 -8.42 29.28 16.90
#